data_a07a89da2cf4791362200db3cd154a1f
#
_entry.id   a07a89da2cf4791362200db3cd154a1f
#
_cell.length_a   1.000
_cell.length_b   1.000
_cell.length_c   1.000
_cell.angle_alpha   90.00
_cell.angle_beta   90.00
_cell.angle_gamma   90.00
#
_symmetry.space_group_name_H-M   'P 1'
#
loop_
_entity.id
_entity.type
_entity.pdbx_description
1 polymer ?
#
loop_
_entity_poly.entity_id
_entity_poly.type
_entity_poly.pdbx_seq_one_letter_code
_entity_poly.pdbx_strand_id
1 'polypeptide(L)'
;MNTGKKSSSADNQQVSRRSVSDDYFSGFVDGEGCFYIGFSKRKDLPIKWQILTEFHVSQNPGSKNVLESLQKRLGCGYLKPNHPNSTSDKTWILVVKDKHDLREKVIPFFDDHPLHTTKQHDYEIFKNVVRIINEKRHLTKEGFQDIVELVFSNNRETKKRYSKEELLSF
;
A
#
# COMPACT_ATOMS: atom_id res chain seq x y z
N MET A 1 -1.19 68.27 24.58
CA MET A 1 -0.74 66.97 25.11
C MET A 1 -1.48 65.89 24.29
N ASN A 2 -0.79 65.28 23.38
CA ASN A 2 -1.45 64.39 22.43
C ASN A 2 -0.81 63.00 22.63
N THR A 3 -1.55 62.06 23.17
CA THR A 3 -1.13 60.72 23.45
C THR A 3 -1.56 59.81 22.28
N GLY A 4 -0.61 59.56 21.37
CA GLY A 4 -0.82 58.63 20.27
C GLY A 4 -0.94 57.17 20.76
N LYS A 5 -2.08 56.53 20.52
CA LYS A 5 -2.27 55.07 20.65
C LYS A 5 -1.63 54.37 19.45
N LYS A 6 -0.58 53.63 19.69
CA LYS A 6 -0.08 52.66 18.73
C LYS A 6 -0.98 51.40 18.74
N SER A 7 -1.71 51.17 17.65
CA SER A 7 -2.37 49.89 17.40
C SER A 7 -1.35 48.91 16.84
N SER A 8 -0.99 47.92 17.63
CA SER A 8 -0.25 46.76 17.15
C SER A 8 -1.24 45.79 16.47
N SER A 9 -1.33 45.85 15.16
CA SER A 9 -1.95 44.80 14.38
C SER A 9 -1.02 43.59 14.42
N ALA A 10 -1.34 42.65 15.31
CA ALA A 10 -0.77 41.32 15.24
C ALA A 10 -1.27 40.67 13.97
N ASP A 11 -0.38 40.61 12.99
CA ASP A 11 -0.59 39.91 11.73
C ASP A 11 -0.61 38.40 12.03
N ASN A 12 -1.82 37.89 12.22
CA ASN A 12 -2.08 36.48 12.48
C ASN A 12 -1.98 35.76 11.12
N GLN A 13 -0.75 35.55 10.64
CA GLN A 13 -0.49 34.69 9.51
C GLN A 13 -0.83 33.25 9.93
N GLN A 14 -2.10 32.92 9.74
CA GLN A 14 -2.59 31.56 9.76
C GLN A 14 -1.93 30.83 8.60
N VAL A 15 -0.80 30.17 8.87
CA VAL A 15 -0.13 29.30 7.92
C VAL A 15 -1.12 28.19 7.59
N SER A 16 -1.88 28.39 6.52
CA SER A 16 -2.71 27.35 5.92
C SER A 16 -1.81 26.15 5.67
N ARG A 17 -1.98 25.09 6.48
CA ARG A 17 -1.32 23.82 6.21
C ARG A 17 -1.81 23.36 4.84
N ARG A 18 -1.00 23.57 3.80
CA ARG A 18 -1.31 23.07 2.46
C ARG A 18 -1.63 21.59 2.57
N SER A 19 -2.84 21.20 2.19
CA SER A 19 -3.19 19.79 2.06
C SER A 19 -2.23 19.15 1.08
N VAL A 20 -1.68 18.00 1.45
CA VAL A 20 -0.83 17.21 0.54
C VAL A 20 -1.69 16.75 -0.63
N SER A 21 -1.22 16.96 -1.87
CA SER A 21 -1.96 16.57 -3.08
C SER A 21 -1.96 15.06 -3.29
N ASP A 22 -2.94 14.54 -4.01
CA ASP A 22 -3.02 13.13 -4.37
C ASP A 22 -1.86 12.72 -5.29
N ASP A 23 -1.43 13.61 -6.19
CA ASP A 23 -0.25 13.37 -7.05
C ASP A 23 1.04 13.23 -6.24
N TYR A 24 1.17 14.00 -5.14
CA TYR A 24 2.30 13.79 -4.22
C TYR A 24 2.27 12.40 -3.59
N PHE A 25 1.08 11.92 -3.17
CA PHE A 25 0.97 10.59 -2.61
C PHE A 25 1.22 9.49 -3.63
N SER A 26 0.79 9.68 -4.88
CA SER A 26 1.13 8.77 -5.97
C SER A 26 2.63 8.71 -6.19
N GLY A 27 3.32 9.85 -6.32
CA GLY A 27 4.77 9.91 -6.47
C GLY A 27 5.52 9.34 -5.26
N PHE A 28 5.04 9.58 -4.04
CA PHE A 28 5.61 9.02 -2.82
C PHE A 28 5.50 7.49 -2.79
N VAL A 29 4.33 6.93 -3.15
CA VAL A 29 4.12 5.48 -3.26
C VAL A 29 4.92 4.90 -4.42
N ASP A 30 5.10 5.63 -5.51
CA ASP A 30 5.94 5.22 -6.64
C ASP A 30 7.41 4.99 -6.21
N GLY A 31 7.92 5.78 -5.25
CA GLY A 31 9.23 5.56 -4.62
C GLY A 31 9.23 4.47 -3.55
N GLU A 32 8.35 4.58 -2.55
CA GLU A 32 8.46 3.89 -1.26
C GLU A 32 7.39 2.80 -1.04
N GLY A 33 6.36 2.73 -1.89
CA GLY A 33 5.24 1.82 -1.71
C GLY A 33 5.52 0.40 -2.20
N CYS A 34 4.69 -0.54 -1.75
CA CYS A 34 4.73 -1.93 -2.18
C CYS A 34 3.31 -2.50 -2.28
N PHE A 35 3.02 -3.12 -3.42
CA PHE A 35 1.84 -3.92 -3.68
C PHE A 35 2.23 -5.39 -3.54
N TYR A 36 2.09 -5.91 -2.32
CA TYR A 36 2.58 -7.23 -1.97
C TYR A 36 1.55 -8.31 -2.29
N ILE A 37 2.01 -9.36 -2.95
CA ILE A 37 1.27 -10.60 -3.16
C ILE A 37 2.14 -11.75 -2.66
N GLY A 38 1.62 -12.53 -1.72
CA GLY A 38 2.32 -13.67 -1.15
C GLY A 38 1.46 -14.91 -1.09
N PHE A 39 2.12 -16.04 -0.89
CA PHE A 39 1.47 -17.35 -0.72
C PHE A 39 1.87 -17.94 0.62
N SER A 40 0.92 -18.57 1.31
CA SER A 40 1.13 -19.29 2.57
C SER A 40 0.43 -20.64 2.55
N LYS A 41 1.13 -21.69 2.97
CA LYS A 41 0.55 -23.04 3.07
C LYS A 41 -0.56 -23.06 4.12
N ARG A 42 -1.73 -23.58 3.74
CA ARG A 42 -2.91 -23.73 4.60
C ARG A 42 -3.60 -25.06 4.31
N LYS A 43 -3.36 -26.05 5.14
CA LYS A 43 -3.87 -27.43 4.98
C LYS A 43 -5.40 -27.53 5.02
N ASP A 44 -6.04 -26.59 5.66
CA ASP A 44 -7.49 -26.47 5.82
C ASP A 44 -8.22 -25.91 4.60
N LEU A 45 -7.51 -25.35 3.64
CA LEU A 45 -8.10 -24.84 2.40
C LEU A 45 -8.12 -25.90 1.29
N PRO A 46 -9.14 -25.90 0.41
CA PRO A 46 -9.23 -26.86 -0.70
C PRO A 46 -7.99 -26.86 -1.59
N ILE A 47 -7.44 -25.68 -1.90
CA ILE A 47 -6.24 -25.49 -2.73
C ILE A 47 -4.95 -25.60 -1.91
N LYS A 48 -5.06 -25.73 -0.56
CA LYS A 48 -3.93 -25.77 0.39
C LYS A 48 -3.03 -24.54 0.42
N TRP A 49 -3.43 -23.46 -0.26
CA TRP A 49 -2.74 -22.19 -0.31
C TRP A 49 -3.66 -21.04 0.07
N GLN A 50 -3.13 -20.14 0.88
CA GLN A 50 -3.72 -18.82 1.15
C GLN A 50 -2.96 -17.76 0.36
N ILE A 51 -3.69 -16.89 -0.32
CA ILE A 51 -3.12 -15.73 -1.00
C ILE A 51 -3.19 -14.55 -0.05
N LEU A 52 -2.06 -13.89 0.14
CA LEU A 52 -1.91 -12.69 0.95
C LEU A 52 -1.79 -11.49 0.00
N THR A 53 -2.63 -10.49 0.18
CA THR A 53 -2.56 -9.22 -0.54
C THR A 53 -2.45 -8.09 0.45
N GLU A 54 -1.41 -7.27 0.33
CA GLU A 54 -1.16 -6.15 1.23
C GLU A 54 -0.65 -4.95 0.44
N PHE A 55 -1.19 -3.77 0.71
CA PHE A 55 -0.58 -2.52 0.31
C PHE A 55 0.16 -1.95 1.51
N HIS A 56 1.44 -1.59 1.33
CA HIS A 56 2.19 -0.97 2.40
C HIS A 56 3.20 0.06 1.90
N VAL A 57 3.46 1.04 2.74
CA VAL A 57 4.46 2.10 2.52
C VAL A 57 5.22 2.32 3.80
N SER A 58 6.54 2.37 3.75
CA SER A 58 7.39 2.61 4.91
C SER A 58 8.06 3.98 4.85
N GLN A 59 8.39 4.52 6.02
CA GLN A 59 9.10 5.79 6.13
C GLN A 59 9.86 5.91 7.44
N ASN A 60 10.90 6.75 7.44
CA ASN A 60 11.67 7.09 8.62
C ASN A 60 10.82 7.80 9.69
N PRO A 61 11.18 7.69 10.99
CA PRO A 61 10.40 8.29 12.08
C PRO A 61 10.16 9.80 11.91
N GLY A 62 11.16 10.53 11.42
CA GLY A 62 11.09 11.98 11.20
C GLY A 62 10.05 12.41 10.16
N SER A 63 9.62 11.48 9.28
CA SER A 63 8.64 11.72 8.23
C SER A 63 7.37 10.85 8.39
N LYS A 64 7.12 10.32 9.59
CA LYS A 64 5.93 9.50 9.88
C LYS A 64 4.62 10.23 9.56
N ASN A 65 4.58 11.55 9.68
CA ASN A 65 3.43 12.39 9.36
C ASN A 65 2.94 12.24 7.91
N VAL A 66 3.81 11.88 6.98
CA VAL A 66 3.42 11.60 5.59
C VAL A 66 2.56 10.33 5.51
N LEU A 67 2.94 9.28 6.27
CA LEU A 67 2.15 8.05 6.36
C LEU A 67 0.79 8.30 7.02
N GLU A 68 0.75 9.14 8.08
CA GLU A 68 -0.50 9.53 8.76
C GLU A 68 -1.42 10.30 7.81
N SER A 69 -0.85 11.17 6.98
CA SER A 69 -1.59 11.94 5.98
C SER A 69 -2.15 11.03 4.87
N LEU A 70 -1.35 10.07 4.39
CA LEU A 70 -1.79 9.09 3.40
C LEU A 70 -2.88 8.16 3.97
N GLN A 71 -2.72 7.68 5.22
CA GLN A 71 -3.74 6.90 5.91
C GLN A 71 -5.07 7.66 5.99
N LYS A 72 -5.02 8.92 6.40
CA LYS A 72 -6.19 9.79 6.47
C LYS A 72 -6.83 9.98 5.09
N ARG A 73 -6.02 10.16 4.05
CA ARG A 73 -6.51 10.35 2.67
C ARG A 73 -7.19 9.10 2.14
N LEU A 74 -6.62 7.91 2.36
CA LEU A 74 -7.21 6.63 1.97
C LEU A 74 -8.41 6.24 2.85
N GLY A 75 -8.48 6.75 4.09
CA GLY A 75 -9.50 6.38 5.06
C GLY A 75 -9.44 4.92 5.49
N CYS A 76 -8.25 4.29 5.45
CA CYS A 76 -8.08 2.89 5.81
C CYS A 76 -6.63 2.55 6.22
N GLY A 77 -6.45 1.29 6.68
CA GLY A 77 -5.15 0.79 7.09
C GLY A 77 -4.76 1.20 8.52
N TYR A 78 -3.58 0.78 8.94
CA TYR A 78 -3.02 1.08 10.25
C TYR A 78 -1.51 1.29 10.17
N LEU A 79 -1.00 2.10 11.11
CA LEU A 79 0.42 2.39 11.26
C LEU A 79 1.02 1.52 12.36
N LYS A 80 2.21 0.99 12.12
CA LYS A 80 3.00 0.27 13.12
C LYS A 80 4.50 0.47 12.90
N PRO A 81 5.37 0.19 13.91
CA PRO A 81 6.79 0.00 13.65
C PRO A 81 6.99 -1.11 12.61
N ASN A 82 7.87 -0.89 11.64
CA ASN A 82 8.14 -1.86 10.56
C ASN A 82 8.84 -3.10 11.13
N HIS A 83 9.88 -2.88 11.92
CA HIS A 83 10.65 -3.92 12.60
C HIS A 83 10.66 -3.69 14.11
N PRO A 84 9.57 -4.08 14.84
CA PRO A 84 9.41 -3.72 16.26
C PRO A 84 10.52 -4.24 17.18
N ASN A 85 11.16 -5.35 16.81
CA ASN A 85 12.25 -5.98 17.57
C ASN A 85 13.65 -5.49 17.15
N SER A 86 13.75 -4.61 16.13
CA SER A 86 15.04 -4.06 15.70
C SER A 86 15.45 -2.88 16.56
N THR A 87 16.71 -2.85 16.96
CA THR A 87 17.31 -1.70 17.65
C THR A 87 17.80 -0.63 16.67
N SER A 88 18.13 -1.01 15.44
CA SER A 88 18.69 -0.15 14.40
C SER A 88 17.62 0.39 13.44
N ASP A 89 16.64 -0.43 13.05
CA ASP A 89 15.56 -0.01 12.18
C ASP A 89 14.38 0.55 13.00
N LYS A 90 14.15 1.85 12.86
CA LYS A 90 13.07 2.59 13.53
C LYS A 90 11.98 3.03 12.56
N THR A 91 11.98 2.52 11.33
CA THR A 91 10.99 2.88 10.30
C THR A 91 9.56 2.52 10.74
N TRP A 92 8.63 3.35 10.29
CA TRP A 92 7.19 3.11 10.40
C TRP A 92 6.64 2.61 9.08
N ILE A 93 5.58 1.83 9.15
CA ILE A 93 4.89 1.32 7.97
C ILE A 93 3.38 1.53 8.10
N LEU A 94 2.78 2.05 7.03
CA LEU A 94 1.33 2.01 6.81
C LEU A 94 1.01 0.68 6.11
N VAL A 95 0.02 -0.04 6.62
CA VAL A 95 -0.39 -1.34 6.07
C VAL A 95 -1.89 -1.36 5.85
N VAL A 96 -2.32 -1.78 4.66
CA VAL A 96 -3.72 -2.10 4.33
C VAL A 96 -3.78 -3.56 3.89
N LYS A 97 -4.55 -4.39 4.62
CA LYS A 97 -4.73 -5.84 4.36
C LYS A 97 -6.18 -6.22 4.13
N ASP A 98 -7.10 -5.40 4.62
CA ASP A 98 -8.52 -5.68 4.48
C ASP A 98 -8.91 -5.68 3.00
N LYS A 99 -9.56 -6.76 2.56
CA LYS A 99 -9.89 -6.98 1.15
C LYS A 99 -10.89 -5.96 0.62
N HIS A 100 -11.81 -5.50 1.47
CA HIS A 100 -12.77 -4.46 1.13
C HIS A 100 -12.05 -3.12 0.97
N ASP A 101 -11.18 -2.76 1.92
CA ASP A 101 -10.41 -1.51 1.85
C ASP A 101 -9.46 -1.47 0.64
N LEU A 102 -8.82 -2.61 0.33
CA LEU A 102 -7.99 -2.72 -0.88
C LEU A 102 -8.81 -2.46 -2.15
N ARG A 103 -10.00 -3.06 -2.26
CA ARG A 103 -10.88 -2.92 -3.42
C ARG A 103 -11.52 -1.54 -3.54
N GLU A 104 -12.04 -1.01 -2.42
CA GLU A 104 -12.91 0.18 -2.47
C GLU A 104 -12.18 1.49 -2.21
N LYS A 105 -10.93 1.44 -1.72
CA LYS A 105 -10.18 2.64 -1.35
C LYS A 105 -8.80 2.70 -2.02
N VAL A 106 -7.99 1.65 -1.88
CA VAL A 106 -6.62 1.66 -2.41
C VAL A 106 -6.62 1.59 -3.95
N ILE A 107 -7.35 0.64 -4.53
CA ILE A 107 -7.41 0.48 -5.99
C ILE A 107 -8.00 1.72 -6.67
N PRO A 108 -9.17 2.26 -6.28
CA PRO A 108 -9.69 3.47 -6.89
C PRO A 108 -8.76 4.67 -6.80
N PHE A 109 -8.05 4.82 -5.66
CA PHE A 109 -7.08 5.90 -5.50
C PHE A 109 -5.99 5.85 -6.59
N PHE A 110 -5.38 4.68 -6.84
CA PHE A 110 -4.31 4.55 -7.85
C PHE A 110 -4.85 4.43 -9.28
N ASP A 111 -6.12 4.10 -9.49
CA ASP A 111 -6.75 4.22 -10.80
C ASP A 111 -6.92 5.69 -11.20
N ASP A 112 -7.26 6.55 -10.25
CA ASP A 112 -7.41 7.99 -10.46
C ASP A 112 -6.06 8.74 -10.47
N HIS A 113 -5.04 8.20 -9.78
CA HIS A 113 -3.70 8.79 -9.63
C HIS A 113 -2.62 7.76 -9.99
N PRO A 114 -2.38 7.50 -11.29
CA PRO A 114 -1.47 6.45 -11.74
C PRO A 114 -0.03 6.65 -11.28
N LEU A 115 0.67 5.55 -11.10
CA LEU A 115 2.11 5.52 -10.86
C LEU A 115 2.87 5.70 -12.19
N HIS A 116 4.10 6.19 -12.12
CA HIS A 116 4.86 6.53 -13.34
C HIS A 116 6.13 5.69 -13.54
N THR A 117 6.47 4.84 -12.57
CA THR A 117 7.63 3.94 -12.67
C THR A 117 7.19 2.51 -13.02
N THR A 118 8.15 1.58 -13.00
CA THR A 118 7.85 0.14 -13.14
C THR A 118 6.89 -0.38 -12.06
N LYS A 119 6.65 0.38 -11.00
CA LYS A 119 5.68 0.02 -9.95
C LYS A 119 4.22 0.05 -10.46
N GLN A 120 3.92 0.80 -11.52
CA GLN A 120 2.62 0.73 -12.20
C GLN A 120 2.31 -0.71 -12.64
N HIS A 121 3.30 -1.44 -13.15
CA HIS A 121 3.12 -2.84 -13.54
C HIS A 121 2.83 -3.75 -12.33
N ASP A 122 3.52 -3.53 -11.19
CA ASP A 122 3.22 -4.25 -9.95
C ASP A 122 1.80 -3.97 -9.45
N TYR A 123 1.38 -2.71 -9.55
CA TYR A 123 0.02 -2.30 -9.22
C TYR A 123 -1.03 -3.00 -10.09
N GLU A 124 -0.83 -3.08 -11.40
CA GLU A 124 -1.77 -3.75 -12.31
C GLU A 124 -1.90 -5.25 -12.01
N ILE A 125 -0.79 -5.92 -11.70
CA ILE A 125 -0.81 -7.32 -11.26
C ILE A 125 -1.60 -7.44 -9.95
N PHE A 126 -1.30 -6.58 -8.96
CA PHE A 126 -1.97 -6.56 -7.67
C PHE A 126 -3.47 -6.34 -7.81
N LYS A 127 -3.89 -5.37 -8.61
CA LYS A 127 -5.29 -5.05 -8.92
C LYS A 127 -6.03 -6.26 -9.49
N ASN A 128 -5.42 -6.94 -10.48
CA ASN A 128 -6.00 -8.15 -11.08
C ASN A 128 -6.13 -9.28 -10.06
N VAL A 129 -5.14 -9.50 -9.20
CA VAL A 129 -5.19 -10.51 -8.14
C VAL A 129 -6.29 -10.18 -7.12
N VAL A 130 -6.40 -8.93 -6.67
CA VAL A 130 -7.47 -8.50 -5.76
C VAL A 130 -8.85 -8.73 -6.40
N ARG A 131 -9.01 -8.47 -7.71
CA ARG A 131 -10.25 -8.75 -8.45
C ARG A 131 -10.60 -10.23 -8.43
N ILE A 132 -9.66 -11.13 -8.78
CA ILE A 132 -9.86 -12.59 -8.77
C ILE A 132 -10.25 -13.08 -7.37
N ILE A 133 -9.62 -12.51 -6.32
CA ILE A 133 -9.96 -12.83 -4.93
C ILE A 133 -11.39 -12.38 -4.59
N ASN A 134 -11.78 -11.18 -5.00
CA ASN A 134 -13.11 -10.64 -4.75
C ASN A 134 -14.22 -11.46 -5.44
N GLU A 135 -13.97 -11.95 -6.65
CA GLU A 135 -14.82 -12.86 -7.41
C GLU A 135 -14.83 -14.29 -6.84
N LYS A 136 -14.09 -14.57 -5.76
CA LYS A 136 -13.88 -15.87 -5.13
C LYS A 136 -13.26 -16.93 -6.07
N ARG A 137 -12.80 -16.56 -7.24
CA ARG A 137 -12.16 -17.47 -8.21
C ARG A 137 -10.87 -18.07 -7.68
N HIS A 138 -10.17 -17.37 -6.76
CA HIS A 138 -8.99 -17.89 -6.08
C HIS A 138 -9.23 -19.20 -5.29
N LEU A 139 -10.48 -19.62 -5.11
CA LEU A 139 -10.85 -20.89 -4.47
C LEU A 139 -10.95 -22.06 -5.46
N THR A 140 -10.90 -21.80 -6.76
CA THR A 140 -10.84 -22.81 -7.82
C THR A 140 -9.39 -23.02 -8.28
N LYS A 141 -9.10 -24.18 -8.86
CA LYS A 141 -7.77 -24.48 -9.43
C LYS A 141 -7.39 -23.50 -10.53
N GLU A 142 -8.32 -23.24 -11.45
CA GLU A 142 -8.14 -22.33 -12.58
C GLU A 142 -7.86 -20.90 -12.10
N GLY A 143 -8.66 -20.38 -11.18
CA GLY A 143 -8.46 -19.02 -10.67
C GLY A 143 -7.20 -18.88 -9.81
N PHE A 144 -6.80 -19.92 -9.09
CA PHE A 144 -5.51 -19.93 -8.40
C PHE A 144 -4.34 -19.98 -9.38
N GLN A 145 -4.44 -20.77 -10.45
CA GLN A 145 -3.46 -20.82 -11.53
C GLN A 145 -3.33 -19.46 -12.21
N ASP A 146 -4.44 -18.79 -12.54
CA ASP A 146 -4.42 -17.43 -13.09
C ASP A 146 -3.60 -16.47 -12.22
N ILE A 147 -3.76 -16.54 -10.88
CA ILE A 147 -3.01 -15.71 -9.95
C ILE A 147 -1.52 -16.05 -9.97
N VAL A 148 -1.17 -17.34 -9.97
CA VAL A 148 0.23 -17.77 -10.05
C VAL A 148 0.87 -17.28 -11.33
N GLU A 149 0.18 -17.42 -12.49
CA GLU A 149 0.68 -16.91 -13.77
C GLU A 149 0.92 -15.40 -13.73
N LEU A 150 -0.04 -14.61 -13.24
CA LEU A 150 0.10 -13.16 -13.08
C LEU A 150 1.32 -12.79 -12.22
N VAL A 151 1.51 -13.45 -11.07
CA VAL A 151 2.61 -13.15 -10.15
C VAL A 151 3.97 -13.54 -10.76
N PHE A 152 4.01 -14.60 -11.58
CA PHE A 152 5.25 -15.06 -12.22
C PHE A 152 5.50 -14.44 -13.60
N SER A 153 4.53 -13.73 -14.20
CA SER A 153 4.76 -12.94 -15.42
C SER A 153 5.65 -11.71 -15.17
N ASN A 154 5.76 -11.29 -13.91
CA ASN A 154 6.66 -10.20 -13.52
C ASN A 154 8.11 -10.70 -13.51
N ASN A 155 8.91 -10.31 -14.51
CA ASN A 155 10.31 -10.68 -14.69
C ASN A 155 11.29 -10.09 -13.66
N ARG A 156 10.78 -9.49 -12.56
CA ARG A 156 11.67 -9.03 -11.49
C ARG A 156 12.34 -10.21 -10.81
N GLU A 157 13.66 -10.17 -10.69
CA GLU A 157 14.49 -11.12 -9.93
C GLU A 157 14.25 -10.98 -8.40
N THR A 158 13.00 -10.97 -7.97
CA THR A 158 12.69 -11.02 -6.54
C THR A 158 12.66 -12.47 -6.10
N LYS A 159 13.47 -12.82 -5.10
CA LYS A 159 13.49 -14.17 -4.51
C LYS A 159 12.10 -14.52 -3.97
N LYS A 160 11.35 -15.30 -4.73
CA LYS A 160 10.04 -15.80 -4.32
C LYS A 160 10.25 -16.96 -3.34
N ARG A 161 9.39 -17.02 -2.32
CA ARG A 161 9.49 -18.06 -1.27
C ARG A 161 9.20 -19.47 -1.79
N TYR A 162 8.34 -19.57 -2.82
CA TYR A 162 7.92 -20.83 -3.44
C TYR A 162 8.11 -20.74 -4.94
N SER A 163 8.44 -21.87 -5.58
CA SER A 163 8.51 -21.93 -7.05
C SER A 163 7.10 -22.02 -7.66
N LYS A 164 7.00 -21.74 -8.96
CA LYS A 164 5.75 -21.85 -9.70
C LYS A 164 5.24 -23.29 -9.70
N GLU A 165 6.14 -24.25 -9.88
CA GLU A 165 5.86 -25.69 -9.88
C GLU A 165 5.34 -26.14 -8.52
N GLU A 166 5.94 -25.65 -7.42
CA GLU A 166 5.50 -25.96 -6.06
C GLU A 166 4.08 -25.42 -5.80
N LEU A 167 3.77 -24.21 -6.25
CA LEU A 167 2.44 -23.62 -6.11
C LEU A 167 1.38 -24.36 -6.90
N LEU A 168 1.73 -24.90 -8.09
CA LEU A 168 0.80 -25.59 -8.97
C LEU A 168 0.72 -27.13 -8.73
N SER A 169 1.49 -27.63 -7.77
CA SER A 169 1.47 -29.06 -7.39
C SER A 169 0.34 -29.40 -6.40
N PHE A 170 -0.94 -29.38 -6.82
CA PHE A 170 -2.12 -29.71 -6.01
C PHE A 170 -3.00 -30.79 -6.62
#